data_e85be274e795fb34b27bcf1286ca623a
#
_entry.id   e85be274e795fb34b27bcf1286ca623a
#
_cell.length_a   1.000
_cell.length_b   1.000
_cell.length_c   1.000
_cell.angle_alpha   90.00
_cell.angle_beta   90.00
_cell.angle_gamma   90.00
#
_symmetry.space_group_name_H-M   'P 1'
#
loop_
_entity.id
_entity.type
_entity.pdbx_description
1 polymer ?
#
loop_
_entity_poly.entity_id
_entity_poly.type
_entity_poly.pdbx_seq_one_letter_code
_entity_poly.pdbx_strand_id
1 'polypeptide(L)'
;MKTRILLFCISCLLWASCGNSGQNYVIEGTLPSVKYDGEWIYLVPMENAPGRVDSVKITNASFSFSGQGEEMRVLRLRHLLRIYIQELLVVTEPGTIHVKADSVGSVTGTPQNDALQKWKEGREKKQEAYHFIRTGLRNATGKDSLHLIRIRDSLRMQE
;
A
#
# COMPACT_ATOMS: atom_id res chain seq x y z
N MET A 1 14.93 45.16 -36.95
CA MET A 1 13.67 44.92 -36.20
C MET A 1 13.13 43.49 -36.36
N LYS A 2 13.24 42.85 -37.51
CA LYS A 2 12.72 41.47 -37.72
C LYS A 2 13.36 40.37 -36.85
N THR A 3 14.67 40.47 -36.58
CA THR A 3 15.40 39.47 -35.76
C THR A 3 15.07 39.52 -34.23
N ARG A 4 14.69 40.67 -33.72
CA ARG A 4 14.30 40.84 -32.31
C ARG A 4 12.92 40.28 -32.00
N ILE A 5 12.02 40.29 -32.99
CA ILE A 5 10.66 39.74 -32.89
C ILE A 5 10.73 38.21 -32.91
N LEU A 6 11.64 37.62 -33.71
CA LEU A 6 11.82 36.18 -33.80
C LEU A 6 12.34 35.56 -32.46
N LEU A 7 13.27 36.27 -31.80
CA LEU A 7 13.81 35.86 -30.48
C LEU A 7 12.75 35.93 -29.37
N PHE A 8 11.81 36.87 -29.46
CA PHE A 8 10.74 36.99 -28.47
C PHE A 8 9.68 35.85 -28.59
N CYS A 9 9.38 35.43 -29.82
CA CYS A 9 8.47 34.31 -30.09
C CYS A 9 9.03 32.97 -29.63
N ILE A 10 10.34 32.75 -29.71
CA ILE A 10 10.99 31.50 -29.23
C ILE A 10 10.97 31.44 -27.71
N SER A 11 11.10 32.56 -27.00
CA SER A 11 11.03 32.60 -25.52
C SER A 11 9.63 32.27 -24.98
N CYS A 12 8.57 32.55 -25.70
CA CYS A 12 7.18 32.25 -25.27
C CYS A 12 6.82 30.74 -25.42
N LEU A 13 7.50 29.98 -26.27
CA LEU A 13 7.23 28.57 -26.50
C LEU A 13 7.76 27.64 -25.39
N LEU A 14 8.67 28.14 -24.54
CA LEU A 14 9.24 27.34 -23.44
C LEU A 14 8.37 27.32 -22.16
N TRP A 15 7.28 28.09 -22.10
CA TRP A 15 6.44 28.18 -20.92
C TRP A 15 5.14 27.36 -21.01
N ALA A 16 4.89 26.67 -22.11
CA ALA A 16 3.70 25.87 -22.32
C ALA A 16 3.82 24.40 -21.87
N SER A 17 4.92 24.01 -21.20
CA SER A 17 5.14 22.65 -20.69
C SER A 17 4.87 22.54 -19.18
N CYS A 18 3.89 23.27 -18.66
CA CYS A 18 3.34 22.97 -17.35
C CYS A 18 2.14 22.03 -17.53
N GLY A 19 2.41 20.80 -17.99
CA GLY A 19 1.48 19.71 -17.89
C GLY A 19 1.22 19.47 -16.40
N ASN A 20 -0.04 19.27 -16.07
CA ASN A 20 -0.56 19.00 -14.72
C ASN A 20 -0.01 17.65 -14.20
N SER A 21 1.31 17.54 -14.03
CA SER A 21 2.04 16.35 -13.59
C SER A 21 1.91 16.08 -12.07
N GLY A 22 1.19 16.95 -11.37
CA GLY A 22 1.13 16.92 -9.91
C GLY A 22 0.04 16.02 -9.30
N GLN A 23 -0.81 15.38 -10.10
CA GLN A 23 -1.95 14.60 -9.58
C GLN A 23 -2.00 13.13 -10.03
N ASN A 24 -1.03 12.67 -10.79
CA ASN A 24 -1.01 11.30 -11.30
C ASN A 24 -0.28 10.36 -10.35
N TYR A 25 -0.87 9.20 -10.11
CA TYR A 25 -0.20 8.10 -9.44
C TYR A 25 0.11 6.96 -10.42
N VAL A 26 1.14 6.19 -10.11
CA VAL A 26 1.42 4.89 -10.71
C VAL A 26 1.60 3.89 -9.58
N ILE A 27 0.88 2.79 -9.63
CA ILE A 27 1.08 1.65 -8.73
C ILE A 27 1.84 0.59 -9.51
N GLU A 28 3.02 0.22 -9.01
CA GLU A 28 3.83 -0.87 -9.51
C GLU A 28 3.85 -1.99 -8.49
N GLY A 29 3.34 -3.16 -8.86
CA GLY A 29 3.19 -4.26 -7.94
C GLY A 29 3.86 -5.54 -8.40
N THR A 30 4.32 -6.33 -7.43
CA THR A 30 4.92 -7.65 -7.65
C THR A 30 4.23 -8.71 -6.80
N LEU A 31 4.22 -9.94 -7.28
CA LEU A 31 3.74 -11.13 -6.58
C LEU A 31 4.89 -12.11 -6.35
N PRO A 32 4.76 -13.06 -5.40
CA PRO A 32 5.84 -13.98 -5.06
C PRO A 32 6.11 -15.05 -6.12
N SER A 33 5.24 -15.21 -7.11
CA SER A 33 5.36 -16.28 -8.11
C SER A 33 4.55 -16.01 -9.38
N VAL A 34 5.07 -16.43 -10.51
CA VAL A 34 4.37 -16.44 -11.81
C VAL A 34 3.15 -17.37 -11.85
N LYS A 35 2.92 -18.19 -10.84
CA LYS A 35 1.71 -19.01 -10.73
C LYS A 35 0.41 -18.20 -10.69
N TYR A 36 0.52 -16.91 -10.39
CA TYR A 36 -0.60 -15.95 -10.39
C TYR A 36 -0.82 -15.26 -11.74
N ASP A 37 0.02 -15.54 -12.76
CA ASP A 37 -0.12 -14.96 -14.09
C ASP A 37 -1.47 -15.33 -14.71
N GLY A 38 -2.08 -14.32 -15.36
CA GLY A 38 -3.43 -14.46 -15.91
C GLY A 38 -4.57 -14.21 -14.92
N GLU A 39 -4.32 -14.23 -13.62
CA GLU A 39 -5.30 -13.82 -12.59
C GLU A 39 -5.52 -12.30 -12.63
N TRP A 40 -6.72 -11.90 -12.21
CA TRP A 40 -7.07 -10.48 -12.08
C TRP A 40 -6.74 -9.96 -10.68
N ILE A 41 -6.12 -8.79 -10.63
CA ILE A 41 -5.97 -7.99 -9.42
C ILE A 41 -6.84 -6.74 -9.56
N TYR A 42 -7.48 -6.35 -8.46
CA TYR A 42 -8.49 -5.30 -8.41
C TYR A 42 -8.06 -4.20 -7.45
N LEU A 43 -8.26 -2.96 -7.89
CA LEU A 43 -8.16 -1.78 -7.04
C LEU A 43 -9.58 -1.25 -6.82
N VAL A 44 -10.11 -1.49 -5.61
CA VAL A 44 -11.51 -1.22 -5.28
C VAL A 44 -11.62 -0.08 -4.27
N PRO A 45 -12.71 0.71 -4.29
CA PRO A 45 -12.96 1.71 -3.25
C PRO A 45 -13.03 1.05 -1.86
N MET A 46 -12.82 1.84 -0.81
CA MET A 46 -13.15 1.42 0.55
C MET A 46 -14.63 1.04 0.63
N GLU A 47 -14.94 0.10 1.53
CA GLU A 47 -16.29 -0.39 1.73
C GLU A 47 -17.28 0.77 1.92
N ASN A 48 -18.41 0.70 1.20
CA ASN A 48 -19.46 1.73 1.15
C ASN A 48 -19.05 3.09 0.57
N ALA A 49 -17.83 3.24 0.06
CA ALA A 49 -17.45 4.45 -0.68
C ALA A 49 -17.91 4.34 -2.14
N PRO A 50 -18.49 5.39 -2.74
CA PRO A 50 -18.73 5.42 -4.17
C PRO A 50 -17.38 5.43 -4.89
N GLY A 51 -17.28 4.69 -5.99
CA GLY A 51 -16.06 4.70 -6.79
C GLY A 51 -16.02 3.58 -7.82
N ARG A 52 -15.13 3.75 -8.78
CA ARG A 52 -14.90 2.80 -9.85
C ARG A 52 -13.97 1.68 -9.37
N VAL A 53 -14.29 0.46 -9.75
CA VAL A 53 -13.38 -0.69 -9.61
C VAL A 53 -12.47 -0.72 -10.83
N ASP A 54 -11.17 -0.65 -10.60
CA ASP A 54 -10.17 -0.86 -11.63
C ASP A 54 -9.60 -2.27 -11.51
N SER A 55 -9.21 -2.86 -12.64
CA SER A 55 -8.65 -4.20 -12.66
C SER A 55 -7.61 -4.36 -13.76
N VAL A 56 -6.57 -5.14 -13.49
CA VAL A 56 -5.55 -5.52 -14.46
C VAL A 56 -5.22 -7.00 -14.33
N LYS A 57 -4.68 -7.59 -15.40
CA LYS A 57 -4.14 -8.96 -15.34
C LYS A 57 -2.71 -8.94 -14.86
N ILE A 58 -2.38 -9.93 -14.02
CA ILE A 58 -1.02 -10.19 -13.58
C ILE A 58 -0.25 -10.84 -14.74
N THR A 59 0.96 -10.35 -15.00
CA THR A 59 1.85 -10.86 -16.04
C THR A 59 3.29 -10.83 -15.53
N ASN A 60 4.03 -11.92 -15.67
CA ASN A 60 5.39 -12.06 -15.13
C ASN A 60 5.48 -11.71 -13.62
N ALA A 61 4.52 -12.22 -12.85
CA ALA A 61 4.37 -11.92 -11.41
C ALA A 61 4.33 -10.41 -11.09
N SER A 62 3.83 -9.58 -12.01
CA SER A 62 3.78 -8.12 -11.88
C SER A 62 2.45 -7.56 -12.38
N PHE A 63 2.12 -6.37 -11.91
CA PHE A 63 0.96 -5.60 -12.36
C PHE A 63 1.23 -4.10 -12.22
N SER A 64 0.45 -3.29 -12.95
CA SER A 64 0.51 -1.84 -12.80
C SER A 64 -0.88 -1.22 -12.95
N PHE A 65 -1.15 -0.19 -12.14
CA PHE A 65 -2.26 0.73 -12.30
C PHE A 65 -1.73 2.15 -12.46
N SER A 66 -2.47 2.98 -13.15
CA SER A 66 -2.21 4.41 -13.22
C SER A 66 -3.53 5.18 -13.20
N GLY A 67 -3.51 6.36 -12.63
CA GLY A 67 -4.71 7.17 -12.53
C GLY A 67 -4.46 8.54 -11.94
N GLN A 68 -5.55 9.21 -11.59
CA GLN A 68 -5.56 10.52 -10.97
C GLN A 68 -6.47 10.50 -9.74
N GLY A 69 -6.21 11.41 -8.83
CA GLY A 69 -6.99 11.56 -7.61
C GLY A 69 -6.33 10.89 -6.41
N GLU A 70 -6.68 11.39 -5.24
CA GLU A 70 -6.16 10.93 -3.96
C GLU A 70 -7.32 10.34 -3.16
N GLU A 71 -7.26 9.03 -2.96
CA GLU A 71 -8.25 8.30 -2.17
C GLU A 71 -7.66 7.01 -1.59
N MET A 72 -8.23 6.53 -0.49
CA MET A 72 -7.88 5.23 0.06
C MET A 72 -8.65 4.13 -0.66
N ARG A 73 -7.92 3.14 -1.16
CA ARG A 73 -8.45 1.99 -1.91
C ARG A 73 -7.94 0.68 -1.35
N VAL A 74 -8.58 -0.41 -1.71
CA VAL A 74 -8.15 -1.77 -1.35
C VAL A 74 -7.65 -2.48 -2.61
N LEU A 75 -6.42 -2.95 -2.56
CA LEU A 75 -5.84 -3.83 -3.56
C LEU A 75 -6.09 -5.29 -3.16
N ARG A 76 -6.71 -6.08 -4.04
CA ARG A 76 -7.04 -7.47 -3.74
C ARG A 76 -7.16 -8.35 -4.97
N LEU A 77 -6.92 -9.64 -4.78
CA LEU A 77 -7.21 -10.69 -5.75
C LEU A 77 -8.64 -11.24 -5.53
N ARG A 78 -9.07 -12.15 -6.41
CA ARG A 78 -10.33 -12.87 -6.22
C ARG A 78 -10.35 -13.64 -4.89
N HIS A 79 -11.52 -13.89 -4.36
CA HIS A 79 -11.74 -14.42 -3.00
C HIS A 79 -10.89 -15.65 -2.64
N LEU A 80 -10.81 -16.65 -3.51
CA LEU A 80 -10.07 -17.89 -3.25
C LEU A 80 -8.55 -17.70 -3.09
N LEU A 81 -7.98 -16.61 -3.62
CA LEU A 81 -6.55 -16.33 -3.55
C LEU A 81 -6.17 -15.49 -2.32
N ARG A 82 -7.14 -14.89 -1.63
CA ARG A 82 -6.90 -14.01 -0.48
C ARG A 82 -6.37 -14.73 0.75
N ILE A 83 -6.47 -16.06 0.80
CA ILE A 83 -5.83 -16.86 1.85
C ILE A 83 -4.31 -16.94 1.71
N TYR A 84 -3.79 -16.67 0.50
CA TYR A 84 -2.35 -16.70 0.20
C TYR A 84 -1.75 -15.31 0.02
N ILE A 85 -2.54 -14.36 -0.45
CA ILE A 85 -2.13 -12.99 -0.75
C ILE A 85 -3.00 -12.04 0.06
N GLN A 86 -2.38 -11.28 0.95
CA GLN A 86 -3.06 -10.32 1.82
C GLN A 86 -3.73 -9.20 0.98
N GLU A 87 -4.92 -8.77 1.38
CA GLU A 87 -5.50 -7.52 0.91
C GLU A 87 -4.71 -6.34 1.48
N LEU A 88 -4.43 -5.34 0.64
CA LEU A 88 -3.61 -4.19 1.02
C LEU A 88 -4.40 -2.90 0.87
N LEU A 89 -4.31 -2.03 1.86
CA LEU A 89 -4.73 -0.65 1.74
C LEU A 89 -3.69 0.13 0.96
N VAL A 90 -4.16 0.92 0.01
CA VAL A 90 -3.33 1.78 -0.85
C VAL A 90 -3.95 3.17 -0.87
N VAL A 91 -3.16 4.20 -0.67
CA VAL A 91 -3.57 5.59 -0.90
C VAL A 91 -3.09 5.99 -2.29
N THR A 92 -4.02 6.33 -3.19
CA THR A 92 -3.71 6.79 -4.55
C THR A 92 -3.30 8.26 -4.50
N GLU A 93 -2.09 8.53 -4.04
CA GLU A 93 -1.51 9.87 -4.00
C GLU A 93 -0.46 10.05 -5.11
N PRO A 94 -0.16 11.29 -5.52
CA PRO A 94 0.79 11.56 -6.61
C PRO A 94 2.16 10.90 -6.38
N GLY A 95 2.67 10.23 -7.40
CA GLY A 95 3.97 9.57 -7.38
C GLY A 95 3.91 8.09 -7.77
N THR A 96 5.02 7.38 -7.53
CA THR A 96 5.12 5.95 -7.77
C THR A 96 4.95 5.19 -6.46
N ILE A 97 3.93 4.34 -6.40
CA ILE A 97 3.56 3.51 -5.25
C ILE A 97 4.04 2.09 -5.54
N HIS A 98 4.91 1.57 -4.69
CA HIS A 98 5.44 0.22 -4.83
C HIS A 98 4.67 -0.76 -3.94
N VAL A 99 4.16 -1.81 -4.55
CA VAL A 99 3.38 -2.84 -3.87
C VAL A 99 4.08 -4.19 -3.97
N LYS A 100 4.29 -4.82 -2.83
CA LYS A 100 4.62 -6.24 -2.75
C LYS A 100 3.38 -7.00 -2.27
N ALA A 101 2.71 -7.67 -3.19
CA ALA A 101 1.52 -8.45 -2.88
C ALA A 101 1.94 -9.88 -2.49
N ASP A 102 1.91 -10.18 -1.19
CA ASP A 102 2.33 -11.45 -0.59
C ASP A 102 1.41 -11.80 0.59
N SER A 103 1.69 -12.90 1.28
CA SER A 103 1.04 -13.27 2.55
C SER A 103 1.24 -12.21 3.63
N VAL A 104 2.40 -11.54 3.63
CA VAL A 104 2.69 -10.31 4.37
C VAL A 104 3.10 -9.26 3.36
N GLY A 105 2.11 -8.56 2.81
CA GLY A 105 2.35 -7.58 1.76
C GLY A 105 2.77 -6.21 2.30
N SER A 106 3.33 -5.38 1.43
CA SER A 106 3.73 -4.01 1.76
C SER A 106 3.34 -3.02 0.67
N VAL A 107 3.13 -1.76 1.06
CA VAL A 107 2.84 -0.64 0.18
C VAL A 107 3.70 0.54 0.61
N THR A 108 4.54 1.06 -0.30
CA THR A 108 5.53 2.11 -0.01
C THR A 108 5.74 3.04 -1.21
N GLY A 109 6.60 4.04 -1.07
CA GLY A 109 7.07 4.89 -2.17
C GLY A 109 6.44 6.28 -2.21
N THR A 110 5.43 6.53 -1.39
CA THR A 110 4.80 7.85 -1.26
C THR A 110 4.48 8.13 0.22
N PRO A 111 4.40 9.40 0.65
CA PRO A 111 4.35 9.75 2.07
C PRO A 111 3.22 9.09 2.87
N GLN A 112 2.00 9.03 2.34
CA GLN A 112 0.86 8.43 3.06
C GLN A 112 0.96 6.90 3.07
N ASN A 113 1.43 6.28 1.98
CA ASN A 113 1.64 4.85 1.92
C ASN A 113 2.78 4.41 2.84
N ASP A 114 3.87 5.16 2.94
CA ASP A 114 4.96 4.89 3.88
C ASP A 114 4.49 5.00 5.34
N ALA A 115 3.68 6.01 5.65
CA ALA A 115 3.09 6.17 6.99
C ALA A 115 2.13 5.02 7.33
N LEU A 116 1.29 4.61 6.38
CA LEU A 116 0.36 3.49 6.52
C LEU A 116 1.11 2.16 6.71
N GLN A 117 2.18 1.94 5.95
CA GLN A 117 3.04 0.76 6.07
C GLN A 117 3.68 0.69 7.46
N LYS A 118 4.24 1.79 7.95
CA LYS A 118 4.82 1.87 9.29
C LYS A 118 3.80 1.56 10.39
N TRP A 119 2.58 2.08 10.25
CA TRP A 119 1.50 1.79 11.18
C TRP A 119 1.12 0.29 11.15
N LYS A 120 0.99 -0.29 9.95
CA LYS A 120 0.71 -1.72 9.74
C LYS A 120 1.76 -2.60 10.44
N GLU A 121 3.05 -2.34 10.19
CA GLU A 121 4.16 -3.06 10.80
C GLU A 121 4.15 -2.97 12.35
N GLY A 122 3.83 -1.79 12.88
CA GLY A 122 3.68 -1.61 14.32
C GLY A 122 2.54 -2.48 14.90
N ARG A 123 1.42 -2.55 14.20
CA ARG A 123 0.29 -3.41 14.60
C ARG A 123 0.62 -4.90 14.52
N GLU A 124 1.28 -5.33 13.46
CA GLU A 124 1.69 -6.72 13.27
C GLU A 124 2.64 -7.17 14.39
N LYS A 125 3.67 -6.40 14.68
CA LYS A 125 4.60 -6.65 15.82
C LYS A 125 3.86 -6.77 17.14
N LYS A 126 2.90 -5.88 17.38
CA LYS A 126 2.09 -5.92 18.59
C LYS A 126 1.22 -7.17 18.66
N GLN A 127 0.62 -7.56 17.55
CA GLN A 127 -0.19 -8.77 17.46
C GLN A 127 0.64 -10.04 17.68
N GLU A 128 1.85 -10.10 17.15
CA GLU A 128 2.80 -11.19 17.40
C GLU A 128 3.16 -11.28 18.89
N ALA A 129 3.46 -10.15 19.53
CA ALA A 129 3.73 -10.08 20.96
C ALA A 129 2.55 -10.59 21.79
N TYR A 130 1.33 -10.20 21.46
CA TYR A 130 0.13 -10.72 22.13
C TYR A 130 -0.08 -12.20 21.90
N HIS A 131 0.19 -12.69 20.70
CA HIS A 131 0.11 -14.13 20.40
C HIS A 131 1.12 -14.93 21.24
N PHE A 132 2.37 -14.46 21.30
CA PHE A 132 3.41 -15.06 22.11
C PHE A 132 3.02 -15.12 23.61
N ILE A 133 2.56 -13.99 24.16
CA ILE A 133 2.14 -13.92 25.57
C ILE A 133 0.97 -14.87 25.83
N ARG A 134 -0.03 -14.90 24.96
CA ARG A 134 -1.21 -15.77 25.10
C ARG A 134 -0.83 -17.25 25.05
N THR A 135 0.09 -17.60 24.18
CA THR A 135 0.60 -18.98 24.07
C THR A 135 1.43 -19.34 25.29
N GLY A 136 2.30 -18.44 25.73
CA GLY A 136 3.09 -18.62 26.95
C GLY A 136 2.22 -18.81 28.21
N LEU A 137 1.15 -18.02 28.36
CA LEU A 137 0.22 -18.12 29.50
C LEU A 137 -0.53 -19.46 29.58
N ARG A 138 -0.69 -20.18 28.49
CA ARG A 138 -1.32 -21.53 28.52
C ARG A 138 -0.49 -22.55 29.28
N ASN A 139 0.82 -22.39 29.30
CA ASN A 139 1.78 -23.34 29.87
C ASN A 139 2.52 -22.77 31.10
N ALA A 140 2.35 -21.48 31.40
CA ALA A 140 3.04 -20.82 32.49
C ALA A 140 2.31 -21.03 33.82
N THR A 141 3.07 -21.19 34.88
CA THR A 141 2.56 -21.30 36.26
C THR A 141 3.31 -20.35 37.20
N GLY A 142 2.64 -19.90 38.27
CA GLY A 142 3.28 -19.12 39.32
C GLY A 142 3.91 -17.79 38.83
N LYS A 143 5.20 -17.61 39.09
CA LYS A 143 5.92 -16.34 38.80
C LYS A 143 6.01 -16.02 37.31
N ASP A 144 6.11 -17.02 36.45
CA ASP A 144 6.21 -16.85 34.99
C ASP A 144 4.89 -16.33 34.41
N SER A 145 3.76 -16.80 34.91
CA SER A 145 2.44 -16.30 34.54
C SER A 145 2.28 -14.83 34.93
N LEU A 146 2.69 -14.44 36.14
CA LEU A 146 2.64 -13.04 36.58
C LEU A 146 3.54 -12.11 35.74
N HIS A 147 4.69 -12.59 35.32
CA HIS A 147 5.59 -11.83 34.44
C HIS A 147 4.96 -11.56 33.07
N LEU A 148 4.39 -12.59 32.43
CA LEU A 148 3.70 -12.46 31.14
C LEU A 148 2.47 -11.55 31.21
N ILE A 149 1.72 -11.59 32.32
CA ILE A 149 0.59 -10.69 32.56
C ILE A 149 1.07 -9.23 32.61
N ARG A 150 2.15 -8.92 33.32
CA ARG A 150 2.71 -7.56 33.39
C ARG A 150 3.15 -7.05 32.02
N ILE A 151 3.80 -7.88 31.20
CA ILE A 151 4.18 -7.50 29.84
C ILE A 151 2.93 -7.22 29.00
N ARG A 152 1.91 -8.07 29.05
CA ARG A 152 0.63 -7.85 28.36
C ARG A 152 0.00 -6.50 28.75
N ASP A 153 -0.05 -6.21 30.04
CA ASP A 153 -0.70 -5.01 30.54
C ASP A 153 0.09 -3.74 30.15
N SER A 154 1.43 -3.81 30.13
CA SER A 154 2.26 -2.71 29.61
C SER A 154 2.05 -2.44 28.11
N LEU A 155 1.86 -3.47 27.30
CA LEU A 155 1.54 -3.31 25.87
C LEU A 155 0.15 -2.68 25.65
N ARG A 156 -0.79 -2.93 26.55
CA ARG A 156 -2.13 -2.32 26.52
C ARG A 156 -2.12 -0.82 26.81
N MET A 157 -1.24 -0.37 27.71
CA MET A 157 -1.15 1.03 28.12
C MET A 157 -0.48 1.93 27.05
N GLN A 158 0.05 1.34 25.98
CA GLN A 158 0.63 2.05 24.83
C GLN A 158 -0.37 2.26 23.68
N GLU A 159 -1.64 1.99 23.90
CA GLU A 159 -2.75 2.31 22.98
C GLU A 159 -3.30 3.71 23.22
#